data_bcd331e12555ba31727f92bddd8664ce
#
_entry.id   bcd331e12555ba31727f92bddd8664ce
#
_cell.length_a   1.000
_cell.length_b   1.000
_cell.length_c   1.000
_cell.angle_alpha   90.00
_cell.angle_beta   90.00
_cell.angle_gamma   90.00
#
_symmetry.space_group_name_H-M   'P 1'
#
loop_
_entity.id
_entity.type
_entity.pdbx_description
1 polymer ?
#
loop_
_entity_poly.entity_id
_entity_poly.type
_entity_poly.pdbx_seq_one_letter_code
_entity_poly.pdbx_strand_id
1 'polypeptide(L)'
;MMRLRSWLLGSLAVVLLAAAQPQAAPRLKITLSNQEWPPYMGKELPYDGILSRLVKEAFARSNVDVAFRYYPNNRTLQSARNGTVDGSFGWAPTPERKQDLLFTQPVLHARMVFFQRRNASFPWNDLSNLRHARVGVTVGNFYSDEFNRQVKAGHLIPDMAPDDVTNLRKLLAGRIDLFPIDMEVGQYLIARNFQPRLAQQLEPQNKSFWVAPLHVVIWRKHRQGPELVERFNRGLKALQDSGEFDRIVAETRAASLAYHKPIKAQ
;
A
#
# COMPACT_ATOMS: atom_id res chain seq x y z
N MET A 1 89.53 -33.80 -22.07
CA MET A 1 88.99 -33.23 -20.82
C MET A 1 87.78 -32.35 -21.17
N MET A 2 86.59 -32.85 -21.06
CA MET A 2 85.37 -32.16 -21.43
C MET A 2 84.45 -32.18 -20.21
N ARG A 3 84.11 -30.97 -19.67
CA ARG A 3 83.18 -30.79 -18.47
C ARG A 3 81.78 -30.61 -18.99
N LEU A 4 80.89 -31.58 -18.65
CA LEU A 4 79.46 -31.48 -18.79
C LEU A 4 78.91 -30.48 -17.78
N ARG A 5 78.15 -29.47 -18.22
CA ARG A 5 77.33 -28.58 -17.41
C ARG A 5 75.88 -29.11 -17.46
N SER A 6 75.36 -29.59 -16.34
CA SER A 6 74.00 -29.97 -16.13
C SER A 6 73.10 -28.72 -15.86
N TRP A 7 72.11 -28.51 -16.70
CA TRP A 7 71.07 -27.49 -16.55
C TRP A 7 69.90 -28.09 -15.74
N LEU A 8 69.69 -27.57 -14.54
CA LEU A 8 68.50 -27.85 -13.74
C LEU A 8 67.38 -26.91 -14.19
N LEU A 9 66.36 -27.43 -14.89
CA LEU A 9 65.10 -26.74 -15.19
C LEU A 9 64.18 -26.85 -13.99
N GLY A 10 64.08 -25.81 -13.21
CA GLY A 10 63.08 -25.67 -12.16
C GLY A 10 61.72 -25.35 -12.74
N SER A 11 60.79 -26.28 -12.76
CA SER A 11 59.40 -26.07 -13.16
C SER A 11 58.65 -25.37 -12.01
N LEU A 12 58.32 -24.11 -12.19
CA LEU A 12 57.47 -23.30 -11.29
C LEU A 12 56.03 -23.66 -11.57
N ALA A 13 55.44 -24.50 -10.72
CA ALA A 13 54.00 -24.82 -10.76
C ALA A 13 53.20 -23.64 -10.19
N VAL A 14 52.59 -22.84 -11.05
CA VAL A 14 51.63 -21.78 -10.66
C VAL A 14 50.29 -22.46 -10.31
N VAL A 15 50.02 -22.62 -9.03
CA VAL A 15 48.70 -23.06 -8.53
C VAL A 15 47.72 -21.89 -8.64
N LEU A 16 46.91 -21.88 -9.70
CA LEU A 16 45.74 -20.99 -9.81
C LEU A 16 44.71 -21.38 -8.76
N LEU A 17 44.70 -20.69 -7.63
CA LEU A 17 43.53 -20.73 -6.73
C LEU A 17 42.35 -20.03 -7.44
N ALA A 18 41.48 -20.82 -8.09
CA ALA A 18 40.17 -20.36 -8.54
C ALA A 18 39.37 -19.96 -7.29
N ALA A 19 39.31 -18.67 -7.03
CA ALA A 19 38.39 -18.14 -6.00
C ALA A 19 36.97 -18.50 -6.43
N ALA A 20 36.36 -19.49 -5.77
CA ALA A 20 34.96 -19.81 -5.92
C ALA A 20 34.15 -18.57 -5.53
N GLN A 21 33.64 -17.83 -6.53
CA GLN A 21 32.71 -16.74 -6.25
C GLN A 21 31.49 -17.34 -5.54
N PRO A 22 31.08 -16.80 -4.39
CA PRO A 22 29.88 -17.27 -3.71
C PRO A 22 28.70 -17.07 -4.66
N GLN A 23 28.17 -18.17 -5.18
CA GLN A 23 26.99 -18.16 -6.01
C GLN A 23 25.83 -17.66 -5.14
N ALA A 24 25.30 -16.48 -5.45
CA ALA A 24 24.20 -15.90 -4.71
C ALA A 24 23.04 -16.90 -4.67
N ALA A 25 22.56 -17.24 -3.47
CA ALA A 25 21.44 -18.15 -3.31
C ALA A 25 20.24 -17.68 -4.15
N PRO A 26 19.52 -18.59 -4.83
CA PRO A 26 18.42 -18.22 -5.68
C PRO A 26 17.37 -17.42 -4.88
N ARG A 27 16.88 -16.31 -5.46
CA ARG A 27 15.87 -15.47 -4.82
C ARG A 27 14.55 -16.23 -4.70
N LEU A 28 13.94 -16.17 -3.55
CA LEU A 28 12.59 -16.72 -3.35
C LEU A 28 11.59 -15.90 -4.15
N LYS A 29 10.70 -16.55 -4.89
CA LYS A 29 9.67 -15.89 -5.70
C LYS A 29 8.31 -16.09 -5.06
N ILE A 30 7.57 -15.00 -4.88
CA ILE A 30 6.20 -15.02 -4.36
C ILE A 30 5.27 -14.18 -5.23
N THR A 31 3.99 -14.51 -5.17
CA THR A 31 2.92 -13.76 -5.82
C THR A 31 2.01 -13.14 -4.76
N LEU A 32 1.86 -11.82 -4.77
CA LEU A 32 0.92 -11.11 -3.91
C LEU A 32 -0.26 -10.59 -4.74
N SER A 33 -1.47 -10.70 -4.20
CA SER A 33 -2.62 -10.04 -4.82
C SER A 33 -2.59 -8.54 -4.57
N ASN A 34 -2.97 -7.79 -5.60
CA ASN A 34 -3.04 -6.33 -5.63
C ASN A 34 -4.40 -5.87 -6.16
N GLN A 35 -4.74 -4.60 -5.94
CA GLN A 35 -6.00 -3.98 -6.33
C GLN A 35 -5.81 -2.53 -6.77
N GLU A 36 -6.88 -1.92 -7.27
CA GLU A 36 -6.90 -0.48 -7.56
C GLU A 36 -7.29 0.29 -6.29
N TRP A 37 -6.34 1.03 -5.74
CA TRP A 37 -6.52 1.95 -4.61
C TRP A 37 -5.46 3.07 -4.67
N PRO A 38 -5.58 3.97 -5.67
CA PRO A 38 -4.59 5.01 -5.87
C PRO A 38 -4.60 6.05 -4.73
N PRO A 39 -3.44 6.63 -4.38
CA PRO A 39 -2.12 6.45 -4.99
C PRO A 39 -1.31 5.30 -4.39
N TYR A 40 -1.89 4.52 -3.48
CA TYR A 40 -1.18 3.43 -2.79
C TYR A 40 -0.91 2.23 -3.68
N MET A 41 -1.90 1.83 -4.46
CA MET A 41 -1.88 0.63 -5.30
C MET A 41 -2.64 0.88 -6.61
N GLY A 42 -2.13 0.36 -7.74
CA GLY A 42 -2.82 0.44 -9.02
C GLY A 42 -1.91 0.06 -10.18
N LYS A 43 -2.43 -0.74 -11.10
CA LYS A 43 -1.68 -1.31 -12.24
C LYS A 43 -1.07 -0.23 -13.15
N GLU A 44 -1.74 0.91 -13.28
CA GLU A 44 -1.32 1.98 -14.17
C GLU A 44 -0.59 3.11 -13.45
N LEU A 45 -0.37 2.97 -12.14
CA LEU A 45 0.41 3.93 -11.37
C LEU A 45 1.92 3.71 -11.59
N PRO A 46 2.72 4.78 -11.55
CA PRO A 46 4.18 4.65 -11.47
C PRO A 46 4.54 3.68 -10.33
N TYR A 47 5.39 2.69 -10.64
CA TYR A 47 5.83 1.65 -9.70
C TYR A 47 4.68 0.83 -9.06
N ASP A 48 3.54 0.71 -9.72
CA ASP A 48 2.30 0.10 -9.18
C ASP A 48 1.72 0.83 -7.95
N GLY A 49 2.20 2.02 -7.62
CA GLY A 49 1.80 2.85 -6.48
C GLY A 49 2.74 2.77 -5.26
N ILE A 50 2.52 3.68 -4.30
CA ILE A 50 3.42 3.91 -3.16
C ILE A 50 3.61 2.63 -2.33
N LEU A 51 2.51 2.00 -1.92
CA LEU A 51 2.54 0.81 -1.07
C LEU A 51 3.11 -0.39 -1.83
N SER A 52 2.75 -0.54 -3.10
CA SER A 52 3.28 -1.60 -3.98
C SER A 52 4.80 -1.52 -4.11
N ARG A 53 5.34 -0.31 -4.32
CA ARG A 53 6.79 -0.08 -4.41
C ARG A 53 7.49 -0.43 -3.10
N LEU A 54 6.98 0.07 -1.97
CA LEU A 54 7.55 -0.26 -0.65
C LEU A 54 7.57 -1.76 -0.37
N VAL A 55 6.51 -2.47 -0.73
CA VAL A 55 6.41 -3.92 -0.55
C VAL A 55 7.44 -4.66 -1.40
N LYS A 56 7.61 -4.30 -2.68
CA LYS A 56 8.64 -4.89 -3.55
C LYS A 56 10.04 -4.63 -3.01
N GLU A 57 10.35 -3.40 -2.65
CA GLU A 57 11.68 -3.00 -2.18
C GLU A 57 12.03 -3.66 -0.83
N ALA A 58 11.08 -3.75 0.11
CA ALA A 58 11.30 -4.43 1.38
C ALA A 58 11.61 -5.91 1.20
N PHE A 59 10.85 -6.61 0.37
CA PHE A 59 11.12 -8.02 0.07
C PHE A 59 12.45 -8.20 -0.69
N ALA A 60 12.75 -7.33 -1.64
CA ALA A 60 14.00 -7.38 -2.40
C ALA A 60 15.24 -7.28 -1.50
N ARG A 61 15.19 -6.48 -0.42
CA ARG A 61 16.24 -6.38 0.61
C ARG A 61 16.48 -7.68 1.37
N SER A 62 15.52 -8.58 1.37
CA SER A 62 15.60 -9.89 2.04
C SER A 62 15.62 -11.06 1.06
N ASN A 63 16.10 -10.82 -0.17
CA ASN A 63 16.29 -11.82 -1.22
C ASN A 63 15.00 -12.52 -1.64
N VAL A 64 13.88 -11.76 -1.74
CA VAL A 64 12.58 -12.23 -2.21
C VAL A 64 12.13 -11.37 -3.38
N ASP A 65 11.72 -12.00 -4.48
CA ASP A 65 11.12 -11.35 -5.65
C ASP A 65 9.60 -11.42 -5.58
N VAL A 66 8.94 -10.28 -5.76
CA VAL A 66 7.48 -10.17 -5.70
C VAL A 66 6.90 -9.93 -7.08
N ALA A 67 5.97 -10.79 -7.50
CA ALA A 67 5.06 -10.57 -8.61
C ALA A 67 3.69 -10.15 -8.09
N PHE A 68 3.03 -9.21 -8.76
CA PHE A 68 1.65 -8.83 -8.42
C PHE A 68 0.64 -9.47 -9.37
N ARG A 69 -0.47 -9.94 -8.78
CA ARG A 69 -1.65 -10.36 -9.51
C ARG A 69 -2.83 -9.48 -9.10
N TYR A 70 -3.39 -8.77 -10.07
CA TYR A 70 -4.46 -7.80 -9.82
C TYR A 70 -5.83 -8.48 -9.79
N TYR A 71 -6.63 -8.12 -8.77
CA TYR A 71 -8.00 -8.58 -8.59
C TYR A 71 -8.91 -7.42 -8.20
N PRO A 72 -10.22 -7.49 -8.49
CA PRO A 72 -11.20 -6.60 -7.88
C PRO A 72 -11.19 -6.71 -6.36
N ASN A 73 -11.51 -5.60 -5.65
CA ASN A 73 -11.44 -5.45 -4.19
C ASN A 73 -11.83 -6.72 -3.39
N ASN A 74 -13.01 -7.28 -3.64
CA ASN A 74 -13.51 -8.42 -2.87
C ASN A 74 -12.71 -9.70 -3.11
N ARG A 75 -12.08 -9.85 -4.26
CA ARG A 75 -11.28 -11.03 -4.60
C ARG A 75 -9.84 -10.92 -4.14
N THR A 76 -9.33 -9.72 -3.96
CA THR A 76 -7.93 -9.49 -3.56
C THR A 76 -7.60 -10.16 -2.25
N LEU A 77 -8.34 -9.85 -1.19
CA LEU A 77 -8.13 -10.47 0.12
C LEU A 77 -8.49 -11.95 0.10
N GLN A 78 -9.58 -12.32 -0.56
CA GLN A 78 -10.03 -13.72 -0.63
C GLN A 78 -9.00 -14.62 -1.31
N SER A 79 -8.31 -14.15 -2.35
CA SER A 79 -7.25 -14.93 -3.02
C SER A 79 -6.06 -15.23 -2.11
N ALA A 80 -5.75 -14.33 -1.16
CA ALA A 80 -4.74 -14.58 -0.13
C ALA A 80 -5.25 -15.51 0.98
N ARG A 81 -6.51 -15.37 1.40
CA ARG A 81 -7.10 -16.19 2.48
C ARG A 81 -7.23 -17.67 2.10
N ASN A 82 -7.42 -17.99 0.83
CA ASN A 82 -7.58 -19.35 0.35
C ASN A 82 -6.30 -19.95 -0.29
N GLY A 83 -5.18 -19.20 -0.28
CA GLY A 83 -3.90 -19.66 -0.82
C GLY A 83 -3.82 -19.69 -2.35
N THR A 84 -4.70 -19.00 -3.08
CA THR A 84 -4.59 -18.85 -4.54
C THR A 84 -3.35 -18.04 -4.93
N VAL A 85 -2.91 -17.16 -4.03
CA VAL A 85 -1.63 -16.43 -4.04
C VAL A 85 -0.97 -16.55 -2.66
N ASP A 86 0.32 -16.23 -2.56
CA ASP A 86 1.07 -16.37 -1.31
C ASP A 86 0.62 -15.37 -0.24
N GLY A 87 0.06 -14.23 -0.67
CA GLY A 87 -0.40 -13.20 0.24
C GLY A 87 -1.02 -11.99 -0.47
N SER A 88 -1.19 -10.91 0.27
CA SER A 88 -1.71 -9.62 -0.18
C SER A 88 -1.12 -8.49 0.66
N PHE A 89 -1.52 -7.25 0.42
CA PHE A 89 -1.07 -6.11 1.22
C PHE A 89 -2.10 -4.97 1.25
N GLY A 90 -1.89 -3.98 2.14
CA GLY A 90 -2.81 -2.88 2.34
C GLY A 90 -3.97 -3.20 3.29
N TRP A 91 -3.80 -4.17 4.19
CA TRP A 91 -4.88 -4.65 5.04
C TRP A 91 -4.63 -4.34 6.52
N ALA A 92 -5.63 -3.75 7.17
CA ALA A 92 -5.66 -3.63 8.62
C ALA A 92 -6.01 -4.99 9.27
N PRO A 93 -5.42 -5.30 10.44
CA PRO A 93 -5.72 -6.54 11.15
C PRO A 93 -7.13 -6.52 11.74
N THR A 94 -7.86 -7.62 11.57
CA THR A 94 -9.11 -7.90 12.30
C THR A 94 -9.05 -9.30 12.89
N PRO A 95 -9.83 -9.62 13.94
CA PRO A 95 -9.88 -10.97 14.49
C PRO A 95 -10.20 -12.02 13.43
N GLU A 96 -11.14 -11.73 12.53
CA GLU A 96 -11.50 -12.62 11.42
C GLU A 96 -10.32 -12.86 10.46
N ARG A 97 -9.65 -11.79 10.01
CA ARG A 97 -8.51 -11.92 9.07
C ARG A 97 -7.34 -12.68 9.67
N LYS A 98 -7.11 -12.55 10.98
CA LYS A 98 -6.05 -13.25 11.70
C LYS A 98 -6.26 -14.76 11.77
N GLN A 99 -7.45 -15.28 11.46
CA GLN A 99 -7.70 -16.73 11.39
C GLN A 99 -6.98 -17.35 10.20
N ASP A 100 -6.95 -16.67 9.05
CA ASP A 100 -6.42 -17.22 7.79
C ASP A 100 -5.10 -16.60 7.34
N LEU A 101 -4.69 -15.48 7.95
CA LEU A 101 -3.56 -14.67 7.51
C LEU A 101 -2.55 -14.42 8.65
N LEU A 102 -1.28 -14.39 8.29
CA LEU A 102 -0.18 -13.86 9.10
C LEU A 102 0.05 -12.40 8.70
N PHE A 103 0.29 -11.53 9.67
CA PHE A 103 0.49 -10.10 9.46
C PHE A 103 1.95 -9.72 9.71
N THR A 104 2.51 -8.89 8.85
CA THR A 104 3.83 -8.27 9.04
C THR A 104 3.75 -7.10 10.03
N GLN A 105 4.86 -6.40 10.26
CA GLN A 105 4.82 -5.03 10.77
C GLN A 105 4.06 -4.13 9.79
N PRO A 106 3.44 -3.02 10.27
CA PRO A 106 2.73 -2.10 9.37
C PRO A 106 3.72 -1.41 8.43
N VAL A 107 3.35 -1.32 7.15
CA VAL A 107 4.16 -0.64 6.12
C VAL A 107 3.89 0.86 6.15
N LEU A 108 2.62 1.22 6.15
CA LEU A 108 2.11 2.60 6.17
C LEU A 108 0.90 2.69 7.10
N HIS A 109 0.48 3.91 7.37
CA HIS A 109 -0.76 4.20 8.10
C HIS A 109 -1.67 5.06 7.26
N ALA A 110 -2.82 4.52 6.86
CA ALA A 110 -3.86 5.29 6.20
C ALA A 110 -4.54 6.22 7.22
N ARG A 111 -4.65 7.50 6.89
CA ARG A 111 -5.28 8.52 7.73
C ARG A 111 -6.68 8.81 7.22
N MET A 112 -7.68 8.25 7.87
CA MET A 112 -9.08 8.51 7.54
C MET A 112 -9.52 9.85 8.13
N VAL A 113 -9.90 10.76 7.26
CA VAL A 113 -10.36 12.11 7.57
C VAL A 113 -11.71 12.37 6.91
N PHE A 114 -12.41 13.41 7.34
CA PHE A 114 -13.55 13.90 6.58
C PHE A 114 -13.08 14.97 5.58
N PHE A 115 -13.51 14.84 4.33
CA PHE A 115 -13.47 15.92 3.37
C PHE A 115 -14.75 16.74 3.46
N GLN A 116 -14.63 18.04 3.30
CA GLN A 116 -15.71 19.03 3.35
C GLN A 116 -15.54 20.06 2.24
N ARG A 117 -16.59 20.87 2.01
CA ARG A 117 -16.43 22.10 1.22
C ARG A 117 -15.70 23.14 2.05
N ARG A 118 -14.75 23.85 1.43
CA ARG A 118 -13.93 24.89 2.09
C ARG A 118 -14.76 26.01 2.76
N ASN A 119 -15.92 26.33 2.21
CA ASN A 119 -16.83 27.35 2.71
C ASN A 119 -17.91 26.82 3.68
N ALA A 120 -17.84 25.57 4.09
CA ALA A 120 -18.84 24.92 4.93
C ALA A 120 -18.12 24.09 6.02
N SER A 121 -17.64 24.77 7.05
CA SER A 121 -17.04 24.10 8.21
C SER A 121 -18.05 23.27 8.98
N PHE A 122 -17.69 22.03 9.29
CA PHE A 122 -18.48 21.12 10.10
C PHE A 122 -17.63 20.60 11.28
N PRO A 123 -17.60 21.33 12.41
CA PRO A 123 -16.79 20.93 13.57
C PRO A 123 -17.40 19.70 14.28
N TRP A 124 -16.52 18.82 14.74
CA TRP A 124 -16.89 17.65 15.53
C TRP A 124 -15.78 17.29 16.54
N ASN A 125 -16.15 16.78 17.69
CA ASN A 125 -15.22 16.26 18.69
C ASN A 125 -15.15 14.74 18.66
N ASP A 126 -16.28 14.09 18.53
CA ASP A 126 -16.43 12.66 18.32
C ASP A 126 -17.48 12.39 17.24
N LEU A 127 -17.58 11.13 16.77
CA LEU A 127 -18.48 10.78 15.67
C LEU A 127 -19.95 10.92 16.02
N SER A 128 -20.33 10.93 17.30
CA SER A 128 -21.73 11.15 17.75
C SER A 128 -22.21 12.59 17.48
N ASN A 129 -21.29 13.54 17.31
CA ASN A 129 -21.63 14.92 16.96
C ASN A 129 -22.10 15.05 15.51
N LEU A 130 -21.91 14.02 14.68
CA LEU A 130 -22.24 14.07 13.26
C LEU A 130 -23.71 13.76 12.93
N ARG A 131 -24.57 13.57 13.90
CA ARG A 131 -25.99 13.20 13.73
C ARG A 131 -26.80 14.18 12.85
N HIS A 132 -26.33 15.39 12.67
CA HIS A 132 -26.96 16.40 11.81
C HIS A 132 -26.25 16.59 10.49
N ALA A 133 -25.13 15.89 10.27
CA ALA A 133 -24.38 15.92 9.02
C ALA A 133 -24.92 14.87 8.05
N ARG A 134 -25.05 15.25 6.79
CA ARG A 134 -25.24 14.29 5.70
C ARG A 134 -23.88 13.72 5.33
N VAL A 135 -23.61 12.49 5.75
CA VAL A 135 -22.31 11.83 5.57
C VAL A 135 -22.39 10.87 4.38
N GLY A 136 -21.65 11.17 3.31
CA GLY A 136 -21.54 10.25 2.19
C GLY A 136 -20.70 9.04 2.56
N VAL A 137 -21.07 7.84 2.09
CA VAL A 137 -20.25 6.64 2.24
C VAL A 137 -20.21 5.84 0.94
N THR A 138 -19.11 5.15 0.72
CA THR A 138 -18.94 4.30 -0.47
C THR A 138 -19.32 2.86 -0.13
N VAL A 139 -20.14 2.26 -0.97
CA VAL A 139 -20.60 0.88 -0.80
C VAL A 139 -19.42 -0.08 -0.71
N GLY A 140 -19.42 -0.93 0.33
CA GLY A 140 -18.37 -1.93 0.54
C GLY A 140 -17.11 -1.42 1.25
N ASN A 141 -16.98 -0.11 1.50
CA ASN A 141 -15.87 0.43 2.28
C ASN A 141 -16.10 0.20 3.79
N PHE A 142 -15.00 -0.07 4.49
CA PHE A 142 -14.94 -0.10 5.95
C PHE A 142 -14.24 1.17 6.43
N TYR A 143 -14.88 1.91 7.33
CA TYR A 143 -14.34 3.18 7.84
C TYR A 143 -13.67 3.06 9.21
N SER A 144 -14.39 2.49 10.20
CA SER A 144 -13.88 2.06 11.52
C SER A 144 -14.99 1.33 12.29
N ASP A 145 -14.62 0.59 13.35
CA ASP A 145 -15.61 -0.02 14.24
C ASP A 145 -16.48 1.03 14.90
N GLU A 146 -15.90 2.17 15.30
CA GLU A 146 -16.65 3.27 15.89
C GLU A 146 -17.64 3.88 14.89
N PHE A 147 -17.20 4.16 13.67
CA PHE A 147 -18.09 4.67 12.62
C PHE A 147 -19.28 3.73 12.41
N ASN A 148 -19.02 2.42 12.31
CA ASN A 148 -20.06 1.42 12.16
C ASN A 148 -21.00 1.34 13.37
N ARG A 149 -20.49 1.52 14.61
CA ARG A 149 -21.33 1.59 15.81
C ARG A 149 -22.28 2.78 15.76
N GLN A 150 -21.80 3.97 15.35
CA GLN A 150 -22.61 5.18 15.22
C GLN A 150 -23.70 5.03 14.16
N VAL A 151 -23.42 4.35 13.05
CA VAL A 151 -24.43 4.02 12.01
C VAL A 151 -25.48 3.06 12.57
N LYS A 152 -25.07 1.99 13.25
CA LYS A 152 -26.02 1.02 13.87
C LYS A 152 -26.89 1.64 14.95
N ALA A 153 -26.37 2.60 15.70
CA ALA A 153 -27.09 3.33 16.73
C ALA A 153 -28.05 4.40 16.15
N GLY A 154 -28.05 4.63 14.85
CA GLY A 154 -28.85 5.67 14.19
C GLY A 154 -28.36 7.09 14.45
N HIS A 155 -27.17 7.25 15.03
CA HIS A 155 -26.56 8.57 15.25
C HIS A 155 -25.91 9.12 13.97
N LEU A 156 -25.62 8.27 13.00
CA LEU A 156 -25.05 8.59 11.72
C LEU A 156 -25.93 7.95 10.63
N ILE A 157 -26.52 8.78 9.75
CA ILE A 157 -27.34 8.30 8.64
C ILE A 157 -26.53 8.48 7.36
N PRO A 158 -25.95 7.39 6.81
CA PRO A 158 -25.07 7.50 5.65
C PRO A 158 -25.87 7.66 4.35
N ASP A 159 -25.41 8.54 3.49
CA ASP A 159 -25.86 8.68 2.10
C ASP A 159 -24.94 7.86 1.20
N MET A 160 -25.41 6.72 0.72
CA MET A 160 -24.64 5.72 -0.03
C MET A 160 -24.30 6.18 -1.46
N ALA A 161 -23.11 5.82 -1.93
CA ALA A 161 -22.69 5.98 -3.34
C ALA A 161 -21.90 4.77 -3.81
N PRO A 162 -21.87 4.47 -5.13
CA PRO A 162 -21.16 3.32 -5.67
C PRO A 162 -19.63 3.45 -5.60
N ASP A 163 -19.12 4.69 -5.62
CA ASP A 163 -17.69 5.00 -5.65
C ASP A 163 -17.35 6.34 -4.98
N ASP A 164 -16.08 6.53 -4.67
CA ASP A 164 -15.56 7.70 -3.97
C ASP A 164 -15.68 8.98 -4.79
N VAL A 165 -15.50 8.91 -6.11
CA VAL A 165 -15.63 10.09 -7.00
C VAL A 165 -17.06 10.61 -7.03
N THR A 166 -18.05 9.71 -6.99
CA THR A 166 -19.47 10.07 -6.86
C THR A 166 -19.73 10.79 -5.55
N ASN A 167 -19.16 10.33 -4.42
CA ASN A 167 -19.26 11.03 -3.14
C ASN A 167 -18.60 12.41 -3.18
N LEU A 168 -17.42 12.56 -3.80
CA LEU A 168 -16.78 13.87 -3.98
C LEU A 168 -17.63 14.82 -4.83
N ARG A 169 -18.30 14.32 -5.88
CA ARG A 169 -19.27 15.12 -6.66
C ARG A 169 -20.49 15.54 -5.84
N LYS A 170 -21.04 14.64 -5.01
CA LYS A 170 -22.13 14.95 -4.08
C LYS A 170 -21.71 16.01 -3.05
N LEU A 171 -20.48 15.92 -2.55
CA LEU A 171 -19.91 16.89 -1.62
C LEU A 171 -19.79 18.27 -2.26
N LEU A 172 -19.26 18.37 -3.48
CA LEU A 172 -19.19 19.61 -4.27
C LEU A 172 -20.59 20.22 -4.50
N ALA A 173 -21.56 19.38 -4.87
CA ALA A 173 -22.93 19.81 -5.12
C ALA A 173 -23.71 20.16 -3.85
N GLY A 174 -23.12 20.04 -2.65
CA GLY A 174 -23.81 20.30 -1.39
C GLY A 174 -24.90 19.28 -1.03
N ARG A 175 -24.90 18.11 -1.67
CA ARG A 175 -25.85 17.03 -1.36
C ARG A 175 -25.48 16.28 -0.07
N ILE A 176 -24.19 16.20 0.21
CA ILE A 176 -23.61 15.73 1.47
C ILE A 176 -22.75 16.83 2.10
N ASP A 177 -22.51 16.76 3.39
CA ASP A 177 -21.74 17.75 4.14
C ASP A 177 -20.32 17.26 4.41
N LEU A 178 -20.16 15.96 4.63
CA LEU A 178 -18.90 15.30 4.93
C LEU A 178 -18.74 14.03 4.10
N PHE A 179 -17.50 13.73 3.72
CA PHE A 179 -17.14 12.47 3.09
C PHE A 179 -15.90 11.87 3.78
N PRO A 180 -16.04 10.73 4.50
CA PRO A 180 -14.94 10.01 5.11
C PRO A 180 -14.14 9.26 4.05
N ILE A 181 -12.86 9.58 3.91
CA ILE A 181 -11.93 8.91 3.00
C ILE A 181 -10.50 9.06 3.52
N ASP A 182 -9.59 8.18 3.11
CA ASP A 182 -8.18 8.38 3.37
C ASP A 182 -7.68 9.69 2.74
N MET A 183 -6.85 10.42 3.48
CA MET A 183 -6.38 11.75 3.07
C MET A 183 -5.66 11.75 1.73
N GLU A 184 -4.74 10.82 1.51
CA GLU A 184 -3.97 10.73 0.25
C GLU A 184 -4.87 10.31 -0.92
N VAL A 185 -5.78 9.36 -0.68
CA VAL A 185 -6.74 8.92 -1.70
C VAL A 185 -7.68 10.05 -2.09
N GLY A 186 -8.22 10.77 -1.12
CA GLY A 186 -9.12 11.91 -1.37
C GLY A 186 -8.43 13.01 -2.18
N GLN A 187 -7.22 13.41 -1.78
CA GLN A 187 -6.43 14.40 -2.52
C GLN A 187 -6.09 13.94 -3.94
N TYR A 188 -5.68 12.68 -4.11
CA TYR A 188 -5.38 12.10 -5.41
C TYR A 188 -6.62 12.10 -6.32
N LEU A 189 -7.77 11.62 -5.82
CA LEU A 189 -9.01 11.57 -6.60
C LEU A 189 -9.51 12.96 -6.99
N ILE A 190 -9.38 13.94 -6.08
CA ILE A 190 -9.73 15.34 -6.37
C ILE A 190 -8.85 15.90 -7.48
N ALA A 191 -7.53 15.74 -7.36
CA ALA A 191 -6.59 16.24 -8.37
C ALA A 191 -6.80 15.59 -9.75
N ARG A 192 -7.27 14.35 -9.79
CA ARG A 192 -7.44 13.58 -11.03
C ARG A 192 -8.81 13.75 -11.72
N ASN A 193 -9.86 14.03 -10.96
CA ASN A 193 -11.23 13.98 -11.46
C ASN A 193 -11.93 15.34 -11.54
N PHE A 194 -11.30 16.41 -11.02
CA PHE A 194 -11.92 17.73 -10.98
C PHE A 194 -10.99 18.79 -11.58
N GLN A 195 -11.59 19.76 -12.25
CA GLN A 195 -10.85 20.94 -12.72
C GLN A 195 -10.30 21.71 -11.50
N PRO A 196 -9.16 22.42 -11.62
CA PRO A 196 -8.52 23.12 -10.50
C PRO A 196 -9.47 24.05 -9.72
N ARG A 197 -10.35 24.77 -10.41
CA ARG A 197 -11.34 25.65 -9.78
C ARG A 197 -12.33 24.89 -8.89
N LEU A 198 -12.71 23.67 -9.24
CA LEU A 198 -13.61 22.84 -8.44
C LEU A 198 -12.84 22.10 -7.34
N ALA A 199 -11.65 21.61 -7.66
CA ALA A 199 -10.77 20.93 -6.69
C ALA A 199 -10.49 21.82 -5.46
N GLN A 200 -10.25 23.13 -5.67
CA GLN A 200 -9.99 24.09 -4.61
C GLN A 200 -11.18 24.32 -3.66
N GLN A 201 -12.38 23.90 -4.02
CA GLN A 201 -13.56 24.02 -3.16
C GLN A 201 -13.67 22.90 -2.13
N LEU A 202 -12.88 21.84 -2.27
CA LEU A 202 -12.83 20.72 -1.36
C LEU A 202 -11.55 20.75 -0.54
N GLU A 203 -11.66 20.36 0.72
CA GLU A 203 -10.51 20.25 1.61
C GLU A 203 -10.68 19.11 2.61
N PRO A 204 -9.60 18.44 3.03
CA PRO A 204 -9.62 17.53 4.15
C PRO A 204 -9.68 18.30 5.45
N GLN A 205 -10.39 17.77 6.44
CA GLN A 205 -10.24 18.23 7.82
C GLN A 205 -8.90 17.71 8.38
N ASN A 206 -8.27 18.52 9.25
CA ASN A 206 -6.99 18.13 9.87
C ASN A 206 -7.14 16.96 10.86
N LYS A 207 -8.31 16.82 11.48
CA LYS A 207 -8.60 15.79 12.45
C LYS A 207 -8.88 14.45 11.76
N SER A 208 -8.10 13.43 12.12
CA SER A 208 -8.36 12.05 11.71
C SER A 208 -9.31 11.39 12.72
N PHE A 209 -10.31 10.65 12.23
CA PHE A 209 -11.18 9.85 13.08
C PHE A 209 -10.70 8.39 13.19
N TRP A 210 -9.81 7.97 12.30
CA TRP A 210 -9.21 6.64 12.32
C TRP A 210 -7.86 6.65 11.62
N VAL A 211 -6.88 5.94 12.21
CA VAL A 211 -5.58 5.67 11.59
C VAL A 211 -5.45 4.17 11.45
N ALA A 212 -5.48 3.69 10.22
CA ALA A 212 -5.46 2.28 9.90
C ALA A 212 -4.04 1.82 9.55
N PRO A 213 -3.44 0.88 10.29
CA PRO A 213 -2.17 0.31 9.90
C PRO A 213 -2.36 -0.60 8.68
N LEU A 214 -1.53 -0.43 7.66
CA LEU A 214 -1.53 -1.20 6.42
C LEU A 214 -0.41 -2.22 6.43
N HIS A 215 -0.76 -3.49 6.44
CA HIS A 215 0.19 -4.60 6.53
C HIS A 215 0.30 -5.37 5.21
N VAL A 216 1.42 -6.05 5.01
CA VAL A 216 1.46 -7.22 4.15
C VAL A 216 0.87 -8.39 4.93
N VAL A 217 0.09 -9.21 4.26
CA VAL A 217 -0.51 -10.43 4.83
C VAL A 217 -0.08 -11.63 4.01
N ILE A 218 0.30 -12.71 4.70
CA ILE A 218 0.71 -13.98 4.10
C ILE A 218 -0.32 -15.04 4.47
N TRP A 219 -0.66 -15.90 3.53
CA TRP A 219 -1.54 -17.04 3.80
C TRP A 219 -1.02 -17.88 4.98
N ARG A 220 -1.85 -18.11 5.99
CA ARG A 220 -1.40 -18.77 7.23
C ARG A 220 -0.87 -20.18 7.02
N LYS A 221 -1.42 -20.91 6.03
CA LYS A 221 -0.97 -22.26 5.69
C LYS A 221 0.17 -22.28 4.65
N HIS A 222 0.71 -21.12 4.29
CA HIS A 222 1.87 -21.05 3.39
C HIS A 222 3.08 -21.72 4.05
N ARG A 223 3.75 -22.63 3.32
CA ARG A 223 4.86 -23.45 3.86
C ARG A 223 5.97 -22.61 4.51
N GLN A 224 6.28 -21.45 3.94
CA GLN A 224 7.30 -20.53 4.44
C GLN A 224 6.67 -19.24 5.02
N GLY A 225 5.39 -19.29 5.43
CA GLY A 225 4.66 -18.11 5.88
C GLY A 225 5.34 -17.30 6.97
N PRO A 226 5.75 -17.92 8.11
CA PRO A 226 6.50 -17.23 9.16
C PRO A 226 7.81 -16.62 8.67
N GLU A 227 8.57 -17.36 7.86
CA GLU A 227 9.84 -16.89 7.28
C GLU A 227 9.62 -15.66 6.36
N LEU A 228 8.57 -15.66 5.53
CA LEU A 228 8.22 -14.54 4.66
C LEU A 228 7.87 -13.28 5.47
N VAL A 229 7.14 -13.42 6.57
CA VAL A 229 6.85 -12.32 7.50
C VAL A 229 8.14 -11.73 8.09
N GLU A 230 9.04 -12.57 8.56
CA GLU A 230 10.33 -12.14 9.12
C GLU A 230 11.22 -11.48 8.05
N ARG A 231 11.31 -12.06 6.85
CA ARG A 231 12.05 -11.49 5.72
C ARG A 231 11.54 -10.11 5.37
N PHE A 232 10.21 -9.96 5.27
CA PHE A 232 9.59 -8.68 5.01
C PHE A 232 9.92 -7.65 6.09
N ASN A 233 9.74 -8.01 7.36
CA ASN A 233 9.98 -7.09 8.49
C ASN A 233 11.45 -6.64 8.55
N ARG A 234 12.42 -7.54 8.29
CA ARG A 234 13.84 -7.16 8.19
C ARG A 234 14.10 -6.19 7.03
N GLY A 235 13.53 -6.47 5.86
CA GLY A 235 13.70 -5.60 4.69
C GLY A 235 13.05 -4.24 4.87
N LEU A 236 11.86 -4.19 5.48
CA LEU A 236 11.18 -2.94 5.81
C LEU A 236 12.01 -2.10 6.80
N LYS A 237 12.52 -2.74 7.85
CA LYS A 237 13.41 -2.07 8.80
C LYS A 237 14.67 -1.52 8.12
N ALA A 238 15.29 -2.27 7.23
CA ALA A 238 16.47 -1.82 6.49
C ALA A 238 16.16 -0.59 5.61
N LEU A 239 14.99 -0.52 4.97
CA LEU A 239 14.55 0.67 4.23
C LEU A 239 14.35 1.89 5.16
N GLN A 240 13.77 1.68 6.33
CA GLN A 240 13.56 2.74 7.32
C GLN A 240 14.87 3.27 7.90
N ASP A 241 15.77 2.37 8.31
CA ASP A 241 17.07 2.72 8.90
C ASP A 241 17.99 3.46 7.89
N SER A 242 17.86 3.19 6.60
CA SER A 242 18.65 3.84 5.54
C SER A 242 18.06 5.18 5.06
N GLY A 243 16.88 5.58 5.50
CA GLY A 243 16.15 6.74 4.99
C GLY A 243 15.56 6.57 3.58
N GLU A 244 15.76 5.42 2.93
CA GLU A 244 15.20 5.14 1.61
C GLU A 244 13.67 5.02 1.63
N PHE A 245 13.10 4.62 2.76
CA PHE A 245 11.65 4.55 2.92
C PHE A 245 10.99 5.89 2.58
N ASP A 246 11.41 6.97 3.22
CA ASP A 246 10.83 8.30 3.00
C ASP A 246 11.09 8.81 1.58
N ARG A 247 12.28 8.53 1.04
CA ARG A 247 12.62 8.86 -0.35
C ARG A 247 11.68 8.15 -1.34
N ILE A 248 11.46 6.85 -1.18
CA ILE A 248 10.55 6.06 -2.02
C ILE A 248 9.12 6.62 -1.97
N VAL A 249 8.63 6.94 -0.77
CA VAL A 249 7.29 7.54 -0.58
C VAL A 249 7.21 8.87 -1.32
N ALA A 250 8.16 9.77 -1.12
CA ALA A 250 8.16 11.10 -1.73
C ALA A 250 8.23 11.04 -3.26
N GLU A 251 9.17 10.26 -3.81
CA GLU A 251 9.34 10.07 -5.25
C GLU A 251 8.10 9.47 -5.90
N THR A 252 7.53 8.41 -5.30
CA THR A 252 6.38 7.72 -5.90
C THR A 252 5.11 8.58 -5.81
N ARG A 253 4.93 9.33 -4.72
CA ARG A 253 3.84 10.30 -4.59
C ARG A 253 3.94 11.38 -5.68
N ALA A 254 5.11 11.97 -5.85
CA ALA A 254 5.35 12.98 -6.87
C ALA A 254 5.10 12.43 -8.29
N ALA A 255 5.61 11.25 -8.60
CA ALA A 255 5.37 10.57 -9.87
C ALA A 255 3.87 10.27 -10.10
N SER A 256 3.15 9.83 -9.08
CA SER A 256 1.71 9.53 -9.16
C SER A 256 0.86 10.78 -9.40
N LEU A 257 1.24 11.92 -8.82
CA LEU A 257 0.57 13.20 -9.06
C LEU A 257 0.89 13.77 -10.46
N ALA A 258 2.12 13.58 -10.93
CA ALA A 258 2.56 14.02 -12.26
C ALA A 258 2.01 13.11 -13.38
N TYR A 259 1.61 11.89 -13.07
CA TYR A 259 1.11 10.92 -14.06
C TYR A 259 -0.28 11.33 -14.57
N HIS A 260 -0.30 12.02 -15.72
CA HIS A 260 -1.52 12.46 -16.40
C HIS A 260 -1.99 11.40 -17.39
N LYS A 261 -2.91 10.52 -16.99
CA LYS A 261 -3.75 9.84 -17.97
C LYS A 261 -4.84 10.82 -18.39
N PRO A 262 -5.05 11.07 -19.70
CA PRO A 262 -6.14 11.94 -20.14
C PRO A 262 -7.47 11.43 -19.57
N ILE A 263 -8.23 12.30 -18.92
CA ILE A 263 -9.62 12.01 -18.55
C ILE A 263 -10.32 11.76 -19.88
N LYS A 264 -10.82 10.54 -20.11
CA LYS A 264 -11.75 10.31 -21.23
C LYS A 264 -12.92 11.24 -20.97
N ALA A 265 -13.08 12.25 -21.84
CA ALA A 265 -14.23 13.12 -21.81
C ALA A 265 -15.48 12.22 -21.91
N GLN A 266 -16.29 12.19 -20.87
CA GLN A 266 -17.62 11.61 -20.87
C GLN A 266 -18.63 12.69 -21.26
#